data_229d4050d464abaf4e6632f33058162d
#
_entry.id   229d4050d464abaf4e6632f33058162d
#
_cell.length_a   1.000
_cell.length_b   1.000
_cell.length_c   1.000
_cell.angle_alpha   90.00
_cell.angle_beta   90.00
_cell.angle_gamma   90.00
#
_symmetry.space_group_name_H-M   'P 1'
#
loop_
_entity.id
_entity.type
_entity.pdbx_description
1 polymer ?
#
loop_
_entity_poly.entity_id
_entity_poly.type
_entity_poly.pdbx_seq_one_letter_code
_entity_poly.pdbx_strand_id
1 'polypeptide(L)'
;MSPITAISLAHMSAVRWLQSLVSATIAFPMVLAGCSSSEKPSDQPEPKSPPAAAPPAAQAQVEVSPGGVTTAVNAPASSTEEEYYQACHWAREWMKDKPDDPQAQIEPYLAMVQASPTGENGTWNTPWAQLTPERQAGVIVAAKAAADAGCD
;
A
#
# COMPACT_ATOMS: atom_id res chain seq x y z
N MET A 1 -11.25 -11.84 53.25
CA MET A 1 -9.95 -11.30 53.68
C MET A 1 -8.91 -11.85 52.74
N SER A 2 -8.47 -11.08 51.78
CA SER A 2 -7.39 -11.43 50.86
C SER A 2 -6.59 -10.16 50.55
N PRO A 3 -5.25 -10.21 50.58
CA PRO A 3 -4.45 -9.02 50.49
C PRO A 3 -4.24 -8.55 49.07
N ILE A 4 -4.26 -7.25 48.94
CA ILE A 4 -3.93 -6.46 47.76
C ILE A 4 -2.42 -6.48 47.60
N THR A 5 -1.93 -7.00 46.47
CA THR A 5 -0.52 -6.96 46.11
C THR A 5 -0.29 -5.75 45.21
N ALA A 6 0.40 -4.75 45.72
CA ALA A 6 0.90 -3.62 44.99
C ALA A 6 2.08 -4.05 44.08
N ILE A 7 2.04 -3.74 42.81
CA ILE A 7 3.16 -3.89 41.87
C ILE A 7 3.52 -2.52 41.33
N SER A 8 4.54 -2.01 41.90
CA SER A 8 5.77 -1.35 41.44
C SER A 8 5.74 -0.66 40.08
N LEU A 9 5.65 0.68 40.17
CA LEU A 9 6.14 1.61 39.15
C LEU A 9 7.69 1.64 39.24
N ALA A 10 8.38 1.22 38.21
CA ALA A 10 9.74 1.67 37.89
C ALA A 10 10.16 1.12 36.51
N HIS A 11 10.26 1.94 35.52
CA HIS A 11 11.48 2.17 34.73
C HIS A 11 11.16 3.17 33.59
N MET A 12 11.23 4.44 33.95
CA MET A 12 11.52 5.49 32.96
C MET A 12 13.02 5.40 32.65
N SER A 13 13.38 4.91 31.50
CA SER A 13 14.73 5.08 30.96
C SER A 13 14.69 6.01 29.78
N ALA A 14 15.04 7.26 30.04
CA ALA A 14 15.36 8.25 29.05
C ALA A 14 16.64 7.84 28.29
N VAL A 15 16.53 7.54 27.03
CA VAL A 15 17.69 7.46 26.12
C VAL A 15 17.62 8.68 25.20
N ARG A 16 18.36 9.70 25.62
CA ARG A 16 18.77 10.82 24.78
C ARG A 16 19.81 10.29 23.78
N TRP A 17 19.48 10.30 22.50
CA TRP A 17 20.51 10.16 21.46
C TRP A 17 20.79 11.50 20.82
N LEU A 18 22.08 11.83 20.86
CA LEU A 18 22.70 13.06 20.39
C LEU A 18 22.54 13.22 18.87
N GLN A 19 22.24 14.46 18.52
CA GLN A 19 22.40 15.01 17.18
C GLN A 19 23.84 14.83 16.66
N SER A 20 23.98 14.33 15.46
CA SER A 20 25.18 14.51 14.65
C SER A 20 24.78 15.11 13.31
N LEU A 21 24.99 16.42 13.23
CA LEU A 21 24.98 17.19 12.00
C LEU A 21 26.23 16.81 11.18
N VAL A 22 26.02 16.25 10.01
CA VAL A 22 27.04 16.21 8.96
C VAL A 22 26.44 16.83 7.71
N SER A 23 26.79 18.10 7.51
CA SER A 23 26.57 18.83 6.27
C SER A 23 27.62 18.39 5.25
N ALA A 24 27.18 17.73 4.18
CA ALA A 24 27.99 17.51 2.99
C ALA A 24 27.37 18.29 1.83
N THR A 25 27.92 19.47 1.59
CA THR A 25 27.71 20.26 0.37
C THR A 25 28.43 19.60 -0.80
N ILE A 26 27.69 19.02 -1.75
CA ILE A 26 28.24 18.59 -3.02
C ILE A 26 27.80 19.60 -4.08
N ALA A 27 28.77 20.41 -4.53
CA ALA A 27 28.63 21.29 -5.67
C ALA A 27 28.72 20.47 -6.95
N PHE A 28 27.65 20.47 -7.76
CA PHE A 28 27.66 19.89 -9.11
C PHE A 28 27.90 21.02 -10.13
N PRO A 29 28.90 20.89 -11.02
CA PRO A 29 29.09 21.86 -12.11
C PRO A 29 28.11 21.57 -13.24
N MET A 30 27.37 22.63 -13.66
CA MET A 30 26.60 22.66 -14.90
C MET A 30 27.54 22.57 -16.09
N VAL A 31 27.35 21.56 -16.92
CA VAL A 31 27.89 21.53 -18.31
C VAL A 31 26.75 21.86 -19.26
N LEU A 32 26.75 23.08 -19.77
CA LEU A 32 25.92 23.53 -20.88
C LEU A 32 26.56 23.05 -22.18
N ALA A 33 26.05 22.00 -22.80
CA ALA A 33 26.34 21.67 -24.17
C ALA A 33 25.15 22.14 -25.03
N GLY A 34 25.31 23.26 -25.69
CA GLY A 34 24.43 23.76 -26.72
C GLY A 34 24.62 22.96 -28.00
N CYS A 35 23.50 22.45 -28.54
CA CYS A 35 23.44 22.08 -29.96
C CYS A 35 22.38 22.97 -30.61
N SER A 36 22.88 24.00 -31.32
CA SER A 36 22.12 24.72 -32.32
C SER A 36 21.92 23.82 -33.54
N SER A 37 20.70 23.44 -33.82
CA SER A 37 20.30 22.98 -35.14
C SER A 37 19.28 23.96 -35.70
N SER A 38 19.77 24.75 -36.66
CA SER A 38 18.93 25.57 -37.52
C SER A 38 18.18 24.63 -38.46
N GLU A 39 16.86 24.54 -38.31
CA GLU A 39 15.98 23.97 -39.31
C GLU A 39 14.92 24.95 -39.71
N LYS A 40 14.94 25.19 -40.99
CA LYS A 40 14.12 25.97 -41.88
C LYS A 40 12.61 25.70 -41.63
N PRO A 41 11.75 26.73 -41.64
CA PRO A 41 10.30 26.54 -41.60
C PRO A 41 9.81 25.93 -42.91
N SER A 42 9.30 24.69 -42.82
CA SER A 42 8.41 24.13 -43.83
C SER A 42 6.98 24.29 -43.35
N ASP A 43 6.28 25.22 -43.95
CA ASP A 43 4.82 25.32 -43.88
C ASP A 43 4.22 24.11 -44.61
N GLN A 44 3.86 23.09 -43.86
CA GLN A 44 2.97 22.06 -44.31
C GLN A 44 1.97 21.77 -43.18
N PRO A 45 0.67 22.02 -43.38
CA PRO A 45 -0.31 21.66 -42.36
C PRO A 45 -0.39 20.14 -42.25
N GLU A 46 0.17 19.64 -41.19
CA GLU A 46 0.05 18.23 -40.77
C GLU A 46 -1.43 17.94 -40.46
N PRO A 47 -2.06 16.93 -41.06
CA PRO A 47 -3.40 16.53 -40.70
C PRO A 47 -3.39 16.04 -39.26
N LYS A 48 -4.04 16.79 -38.35
CA LYS A 48 -4.30 16.38 -36.99
C LYS A 48 -5.04 15.04 -37.00
N SER A 49 -4.32 13.96 -36.75
CA SER A 49 -4.93 12.67 -36.44
C SER A 49 -5.85 12.87 -35.25
N PRO A 50 -7.09 12.35 -35.28
CA PRO A 50 -7.97 12.37 -34.12
C PRO A 50 -7.23 11.71 -32.94
N PRO A 51 -7.43 12.18 -31.69
CA PRO A 51 -6.88 11.49 -30.53
C PRO A 51 -7.35 10.05 -30.59
N ALA A 52 -6.40 9.10 -30.58
CA ALA A 52 -6.73 7.70 -30.46
C ALA A 52 -7.58 7.54 -29.20
N ALA A 53 -8.81 7.05 -29.35
CA ALA A 53 -9.68 6.74 -28.25
C ALA A 53 -8.89 5.82 -27.30
N ALA A 54 -8.76 6.23 -26.03
CA ALA A 54 -8.16 5.37 -25.02
C ALA A 54 -8.85 4.01 -25.06
N PRO A 55 -8.12 2.88 -25.00
CA PRO A 55 -8.73 1.58 -24.93
C PRO A 55 -9.76 1.58 -23.79
N PRO A 56 -10.95 0.98 -23.96
CA PRO A 56 -11.89 0.85 -22.86
C PRO A 56 -11.14 0.22 -21.69
N ALA A 57 -11.21 0.86 -20.52
CA ALA A 57 -10.58 0.34 -19.30
C ALA A 57 -11.05 -1.11 -19.14
N ALA A 58 -10.13 -2.07 -19.31
CA ALA A 58 -10.44 -3.47 -19.12
C ALA A 58 -10.98 -3.59 -17.69
N GLN A 59 -12.24 -4.02 -17.56
CA GLN A 59 -12.84 -4.24 -16.25
C GLN A 59 -11.93 -5.22 -15.53
N ALA A 60 -11.39 -4.82 -14.39
CA ALA A 60 -10.50 -5.67 -13.61
C ALA A 60 -11.25 -6.97 -13.29
N GLN A 61 -10.68 -8.10 -13.75
CA GLN A 61 -11.25 -9.41 -13.42
C GLN A 61 -11.00 -9.64 -11.93
N VAL A 62 -12.02 -10.09 -11.22
CA VAL A 62 -11.95 -10.42 -9.80
C VAL A 62 -12.19 -11.91 -9.62
N GLU A 63 -11.44 -12.53 -8.71
CA GLU A 63 -11.73 -13.87 -8.21
C GLU A 63 -12.49 -13.74 -6.91
N VAL A 64 -13.57 -14.47 -6.79
CA VAL A 64 -14.46 -14.47 -5.63
C VAL A 64 -14.56 -15.90 -5.10
N SER A 65 -14.35 -16.06 -3.78
CA SER A 65 -14.50 -17.35 -3.14
C SER A 65 -15.97 -17.81 -3.10
N PRO A 66 -16.25 -19.09 -2.80
CA PRO A 66 -17.61 -19.57 -2.59
C PRO A 66 -18.38 -18.80 -1.50
N GLY A 67 -17.66 -18.20 -0.55
CA GLY A 67 -18.20 -17.33 0.50
C GLY A 67 -18.52 -15.92 0.04
N GLY A 68 -18.30 -15.55 -1.23
CA GLY A 68 -18.56 -14.21 -1.76
C GLY A 68 -17.45 -13.20 -1.50
N VAL A 69 -16.28 -13.64 -1.02
CA VAL A 69 -15.15 -12.78 -0.69
C VAL A 69 -14.25 -12.59 -1.92
N THR A 70 -13.90 -11.36 -2.26
CA THR A 70 -12.90 -11.07 -3.29
C THR A 70 -11.52 -11.48 -2.81
N THR A 71 -10.91 -12.47 -3.46
CA THR A 71 -9.62 -13.06 -3.09
C THR A 71 -8.48 -12.70 -4.04
N ALA A 72 -8.82 -12.25 -5.25
CA ALA A 72 -7.88 -11.67 -6.19
C ALA A 72 -8.54 -10.59 -7.05
N VAL A 73 -7.74 -9.62 -7.47
CA VAL A 73 -8.11 -8.58 -8.42
C VAL A 73 -7.02 -8.50 -9.45
N ASN A 74 -7.38 -8.67 -10.74
CA ASN A 74 -6.43 -8.60 -11.85
C ASN A 74 -6.14 -7.13 -12.21
N ALA A 75 -5.45 -6.46 -11.29
CA ALA A 75 -4.93 -5.11 -11.45
C ALA A 75 -3.56 -5.03 -10.77
N PRO A 76 -2.65 -4.16 -11.23
CA PRO A 76 -1.40 -3.89 -10.51
C PRO A 76 -1.70 -3.39 -9.11
N ALA A 77 -1.13 -4.00 -8.08
CA ALA A 77 -1.31 -3.54 -6.71
C ALA A 77 -0.74 -2.11 -6.56
N SER A 78 -1.51 -1.23 -5.93
CA SER A 78 -1.13 0.16 -5.70
C SER A 78 -1.34 0.55 -4.24
N SER A 79 -0.25 0.96 -3.60
CA SER A 79 -0.19 1.56 -2.27
C SER A 79 1.13 2.30 -2.15
N THR A 80 1.22 3.26 -1.24
CA THR A 80 2.52 3.77 -0.80
C THR A 80 3.19 2.72 0.09
N GLU A 81 4.50 2.86 0.34
CA GLU A 81 5.23 1.97 1.25
C GLU A 81 4.61 1.97 2.65
N GLU A 82 4.29 3.15 3.17
CA GLU A 82 3.63 3.30 4.47
C GLU A 82 2.24 2.63 4.51
N GLU A 83 1.44 2.81 3.47
CA GLU A 83 0.13 2.16 3.38
C GLU A 83 0.24 0.64 3.30
N TYR A 84 1.22 0.12 2.54
CA TYR A 84 1.49 -1.31 2.50
C TYR A 84 1.88 -1.84 3.89
N TYR A 85 2.82 -1.17 4.54
CA TYR A 85 3.27 -1.53 5.89
C TYR A 85 2.09 -1.57 6.87
N GLN A 86 1.27 -0.53 6.91
CA GLN A 86 0.10 -0.46 7.79
C GLN A 86 -0.88 -1.59 7.52
N ALA A 87 -1.25 -1.82 6.25
CA ALA A 87 -2.20 -2.87 5.87
C ALA A 87 -1.67 -4.27 6.22
N CYS A 88 -0.39 -4.53 5.97
CA CYS A 88 0.27 -5.80 6.29
C CYS A 88 0.33 -6.04 7.80
N HIS A 89 0.80 -5.06 8.57
CA HIS A 89 0.86 -5.16 10.03
C HIS A 89 -0.52 -5.34 10.67
N TRP A 90 -1.54 -4.62 10.17
CA TRP A 90 -2.91 -4.78 10.64
C TRP A 90 -3.44 -6.18 10.39
N ALA A 91 -3.22 -6.72 9.19
CA ALA A 91 -3.60 -8.10 8.86
C ALA A 91 -2.89 -9.12 9.77
N ARG A 92 -1.58 -8.95 9.97
CA ARG A 92 -0.78 -9.82 10.85
C ARG A 92 -1.27 -9.80 12.30
N GLU A 93 -1.55 -8.63 12.86
CA GLU A 93 -2.08 -8.53 14.23
C GLU A 93 -3.47 -9.17 14.34
N TRP A 94 -4.31 -9.02 13.32
CA TRP A 94 -5.62 -9.66 13.29
C TRP A 94 -5.52 -11.18 13.23
N MET A 95 -4.55 -11.73 12.48
CA MET A 95 -4.32 -13.18 12.35
C MET A 95 -3.66 -13.81 13.58
N LYS A 96 -2.88 -13.06 14.34
CA LYS A 96 -2.01 -13.52 15.43
C LYS A 96 -2.73 -14.35 16.49
N ASP A 97 -3.94 -13.95 16.86
CA ASP A 97 -4.72 -14.59 17.92
C ASP A 97 -5.73 -15.61 17.38
N LYS A 98 -5.57 -16.03 16.12
CA LYS A 98 -6.44 -17.03 15.50
C LYS A 98 -5.86 -18.44 15.70
N PRO A 99 -6.74 -19.45 15.85
CA PRO A 99 -6.31 -20.82 16.14
C PRO A 99 -5.69 -21.56 14.97
N ASP A 100 -6.00 -21.10 13.74
CA ASP A 100 -5.59 -21.77 12.51
C ASP A 100 -4.30 -21.18 11.94
N ASP A 101 -3.75 -21.89 10.95
CA ASP A 101 -2.61 -21.42 10.16
C ASP A 101 -2.90 -20.03 9.54
N PRO A 102 -1.94 -19.09 9.56
CA PRO A 102 -2.12 -17.75 8.99
C PRO A 102 -2.59 -17.75 7.54
N GLN A 103 -2.18 -18.73 6.72
CA GLN A 103 -2.63 -18.86 5.34
C GLN A 103 -4.15 -19.13 5.27
N ALA A 104 -4.68 -19.95 6.19
CA ALA A 104 -6.11 -20.21 6.29
C ALA A 104 -6.91 -18.97 6.77
N GLN A 105 -6.23 -17.97 7.34
CA GLN A 105 -6.85 -16.75 7.84
C GLN A 105 -6.95 -15.63 6.79
N ILE A 106 -6.37 -15.79 5.60
CA ILE A 106 -6.42 -14.75 4.54
C ILE A 106 -7.88 -14.46 4.14
N GLU A 107 -8.65 -15.48 3.80
CA GLU A 107 -10.04 -15.27 3.36
C GLU A 107 -10.94 -14.73 4.49
N PRO A 108 -10.93 -15.25 5.72
CA PRO A 108 -11.64 -14.66 6.85
C PRO A 108 -11.28 -13.20 7.12
N TYR A 109 -9.98 -12.83 7.02
CA TYR A 109 -9.54 -11.45 7.14
C TYR A 109 -10.12 -10.58 6.03
N LEU A 110 -10.02 -11.03 4.77
CA LEU A 110 -10.57 -10.31 3.61
C LEU A 110 -12.10 -10.16 3.72
N ALA A 111 -12.80 -11.16 4.23
CA ALA A 111 -14.24 -11.07 4.50
C ALA A 111 -14.56 -9.95 5.50
N MET A 112 -13.79 -9.86 6.58
CA MET A 112 -13.96 -8.84 7.61
C MET A 112 -13.77 -7.43 7.03
N VAL A 113 -12.66 -7.17 6.31
CA VAL A 113 -12.39 -5.84 5.75
C VAL A 113 -13.37 -5.45 4.64
N GLN A 114 -13.88 -6.44 3.87
CA GLN A 114 -14.87 -6.21 2.81
C GLN A 114 -16.27 -5.93 3.35
N ALA A 115 -16.59 -6.46 4.52
CA ALA A 115 -17.88 -6.23 5.18
C ALA A 115 -17.94 -4.90 5.95
N SER A 116 -16.81 -4.25 6.20
CA SER A 116 -16.79 -3.01 6.99
C SER A 116 -17.37 -1.83 6.20
N PRO A 117 -18.43 -1.18 6.71
CA PRO A 117 -19.06 -0.06 6.02
C PRO A 117 -18.24 1.23 6.09
N THR A 118 -17.31 1.33 7.00
CA THR A 118 -16.44 2.51 7.22
C THR A 118 -15.00 2.27 6.81
N GLY A 119 -14.66 1.04 6.42
CA GLY A 119 -13.30 0.59 6.23
C GLY A 119 -12.61 0.23 7.55
N GLU A 120 -11.42 -0.35 7.43
CA GLU A 120 -10.56 -0.77 8.53
C GLU A 120 -9.16 -0.18 8.34
N ASN A 121 -8.30 -0.26 9.35
CA ASN A 121 -6.91 0.18 9.20
C ASN A 121 -6.20 -0.54 8.04
N GLY A 122 -6.55 -1.81 7.80
CA GLY A 122 -6.04 -2.59 6.67
C GLY A 122 -6.55 -2.16 5.29
N THR A 123 -7.57 -1.30 5.25
CA THR A 123 -8.09 -0.64 4.05
C THR A 123 -7.96 0.88 4.12
N TRP A 124 -7.05 1.37 4.97
CA TRP A 124 -6.78 2.80 5.20
C TRP A 124 -8.05 3.59 5.55
N ASN A 125 -8.91 2.98 6.37
CA ASN A 125 -10.22 3.51 6.78
C ASN A 125 -11.13 3.88 5.59
N THR A 126 -10.97 3.17 4.47
CA THR A 126 -11.79 3.33 3.27
C THR A 126 -12.65 2.07 3.07
N PRO A 127 -13.98 2.20 2.91
CA PRO A 127 -14.83 1.06 2.58
C PRO A 127 -14.34 0.33 1.33
N TRP A 128 -14.37 -0.99 1.33
CA TRP A 128 -13.90 -1.82 0.24
C TRP A 128 -14.45 -1.40 -1.13
N ALA A 129 -15.74 -1.11 -1.21
CA ALA A 129 -16.42 -0.71 -2.45
C ALA A 129 -15.97 0.66 -3.00
N GLN A 130 -15.26 1.46 -2.19
CA GLN A 130 -14.72 2.76 -2.58
C GLN A 130 -13.24 2.70 -2.99
N LEU A 131 -12.59 1.56 -2.75
CA LEU A 131 -11.23 1.32 -3.22
C LEU A 131 -11.23 1.08 -4.72
N THR A 132 -10.25 1.65 -5.43
CA THR A 132 -10.02 1.29 -6.83
C THR A 132 -9.54 -0.17 -6.94
N PRO A 133 -9.67 -0.81 -8.10
CA PRO A 133 -9.17 -2.18 -8.30
C PRO A 133 -7.70 -2.37 -7.90
N GLU A 134 -6.86 -1.39 -8.18
CA GLU A 134 -5.44 -1.41 -7.83
C GLU A 134 -5.23 -1.36 -6.32
N ARG A 135 -6.03 -0.58 -5.61
CA ARG A 135 -5.97 -0.49 -4.15
C ARG A 135 -6.52 -1.76 -3.48
N GLN A 136 -7.59 -2.33 -4.02
CA GLN A 136 -8.09 -3.64 -3.57
C GLN A 136 -7.01 -4.72 -3.74
N ALA A 137 -6.32 -4.74 -4.90
CA ALA A 137 -5.17 -5.62 -5.11
C ALA A 137 -4.07 -5.38 -4.07
N GLY A 138 -3.79 -4.12 -3.72
CA GLY A 138 -2.82 -3.74 -2.67
C GLY A 138 -3.16 -4.34 -1.30
N VAL A 139 -4.42 -4.26 -0.87
CA VAL A 139 -4.90 -4.88 0.40
C VAL A 139 -4.73 -6.39 0.37
N ILE A 140 -5.07 -7.04 -0.76
CA ILE A 140 -4.94 -8.50 -0.89
C ILE A 140 -3.46 -8.93 -0.82
N VAL A 141 -2.57 -8.19 -1.48
CA VAL A 141 -1.11 -8.45 -1.43
C VAL A 141 -0.60 -8.29 0.00
N ALA A 142 -1.00 -7.24 0.70
CA ALA A 142 -0.61 -7.02 2.09
C ALA A 142 -1.12 -8.13 3.03
N ALA A 143 -2.36 -8.61 2.84
CA ALA A 143 -2.92 -9.72 3.62
C ALA A 143 -2.15 -11.03 3.40
N LYS A 144 -1.77 -11.34 2.16
CA LYS A 144 -0.94 -12.51 1.82
C LYS A 144 0.45 -12.40 2.43
N ALA A 145 1.11 -11.24 2.32
CA ALA A 145 2.41 -11.01 2.94
C ALA A 145 2.34 -11.15 4.46
N ALA A 146 1.26 -10.69 5.11
CA ALA A 146 1.05 -10.87 6.54
C ALA A 146 1.02 -12.35 6.95
N ALA A 147 0.34 -13.18 6.16
CA ALA A 147 0.27 -14.62 6.39
C ALA A 147 1.62 -15.32 6.18
N ASP A 148 2.48 -14.79 5.30
CA ASP A 148 3.85 -15.25 5.04
C ASP A 148 4.89 -14.66 6.01
N ALA A 149 4.47 -13.88 7.00
CA ALA A 149 5.33 -13.11 7.92
C ALA A 149 6.27 -12.10 7.19
N GLY A 150 5.87 -11.64 6.01
CA GLY A 150 6.65 -10.78 5.11
C GLY A 150 6.24 -9.30 5.15
N CYS A 151 5.99 -8.73 6.34
CA CYS A 151 5.62 -7.32 6.51
C CYS A 151 6.81 -6.38 6.74
N ASP A 152 8.02 -6.82 6.48
CA ASP A 152 9.27 -6.04 6.71
C ASP A 152 9.69 -5.26 5.47
#